data_cb031b58d169afd0c2ba08c06be16be4
#
_entry.id   cb031b58d169afd0c2ba08c06be16be4
#
_cell.length_a   1.000
_cell.length_b   1.000
_cell.length_c   1.000
_cell.angle_alpha   90.00
_cell.angle_beta   90.00
_cell.angle_gamma   90.00
#
_symmetry.space_group_name_H-M   'P 1'
#
loop_
_entity.id
_entity.type
_entity.pdbx_description
1 polymer ?
#
loop_
_entity_poly.entity_id
_entity_poly.type
_entity_poly.pdbx_seq_one_letter_code
_entity_poly.pdbx_strand_id
1 'polypeptide(L)'
;MRVMKWSMIALAVSAGTSQLAFASAQDESKGFIEDSTLSVKTRMLYFSRDRRNNDTGPSRSEETGLGFLGTYESGFTQGTIGVGLDAIGMLGLKLDSGKGRAGTGLFPTGSDGRSQDDYSKGGAAVKFRISDTVLKVGDQFTALPVFATDDSRLLPEIAQGALITSSEIKGLTLNAGRFTSLTAQEQTNRDSLQLKSADVFGGTYAFTDNLSTSLYYSKVEDYWRKYYANINWALPISDDQGLVFDFNIYDTKSDGQGLQRAAKDDATKLDNRAFSLSGAYNIGAHTFTLAFQRVTGDGDYGYGVDGGGTVFLANSVARSDFNAEDEKSWQARYDLNFAEYGIPGLSFMTRYVRGTGANTATTNNGKEWERDVDIKYVLQEGPAKDLSFRVRQATYRSSDGVYYGSSSIDELRLIVEYPLSIL
;
A
#
# COMPACT_ATOMS: atom_id res chain seq x y z
N MET A 1 7.71 35.90 -2.86
CA MET A 1 8.13 34.69 -3.55
C MET A 1 7.23 33.54 -3.05
N ARG A 2 6.24 33.10 -3.86
CA ARG A 2 5.40 31.97 -3.55
C ARG A 2 6.14 30.71 -4.00
N VAL A 3 6.71 29.97 -3.05
CA VAL A 3 7.26 28.65 -3.33
C VAL A 3 6.06 27.74 -3.60
N MET A 4 5.79 27.42 -4.84
CA MET A 4 4.81 26.43 -5.24
C MET A 4 5.31 25.06 -4.78
N LYS A 5 4.64 24.52 -3.78
CA LYS A 5 4.89 23.14 -3.35
C LYS A 5 4.30 22.22 -4.41
N TRP A 6 5.14 21.57 -5.19
CA TRP A 6 4.78 20.46 -6.06
C TRP A 6 3.99 19.44 -5.28
N SER A 7 2.74 19.24 -5.65
CA SER A 7 1.97 18.07 -5.19
C SER A 7 2.54 16.85 -5.88
N MET A 8 3.69 16.41 -5.40
CA MET A 8 4.22 15.13 -5.80
C MET A 8 3.24 14.04 -5.38
N ILE A 9 2.74 13.27 -6.31
CA ILE A 9 2.44 11.86 -6.10
C ILE A 9 3.82 11.20 -5.97
N ALA A 10 4.52 11.56 -4.93
CA ALA A 10 5.67 10.84 -4.46
C ALA A 10 5.15 9.80 -3.49
N LEU A 11 5.40 8.55 -3.74
CA LEU A 11 5.74 7.68 -2.63
C LEU A 11 6.71 8.52 -1.78
N ALA A 12 6.28 8.88 -0.57
CA ALA A 12 7.08 9.70 0.31
C ALA A 12 8.30 8.88 0.76
N VAL A 13 9.34 8.93 -0.04
CA VAL A 13 10.68 8.82 0.50
C VAL A 13 10.88 10.16 1.20
N SER A 14 10.61 10.20 2.50
CA SER A 14 11.03 11.30 3.35
C SER A 14 12.56 11.28 3.40
N ALA A 15 13.20 11.79 2.34
CA ALA A 15 14.60 12.13 2.36
C ALA A 15 14.74 13.33 3.31
N GLY A 16 15.27 13.06 4.48
CA GLY A 16 15.57 14.07 5.48
C GLY A 16 16.38 15.21 4.90
N THR A 17 15.94 16.40 5.22
CA THR A 17 16.54 17.68 4.88
C THR A 17 18.02 17.77 5.27
N SER A 18 18.79 18.45 4.44
CA SER A 18 20.18 18.93 4.59
C SER A 18 20.69 19.03 6.03
N GLN A 19 21.73 18.26 6.34
CA GLN A 19 22.48 18.48 7.56
C GLN A 19 23.97 18.78 7.27
N LEU A 20 24.42 19.91 7.73
CA LEU A 20 25.77 20.21 8.18
C LEU A 20 26.02 19.38 9.45
N ALA A 21 27.27 18.99 9.78
CA ALA A 21 27.62 18.11 10.91
C ALA A 21 26.80 18.42 12.18
N PHE A 22 25.73 17.65 12.43
CA PHE A 22 24.75 17.90 13.48
C PHE A 22 24.66 16.69 14.41
N ALA A 23 24.15 16.93 15.60
CA ALA A 23 23.74 15.93 16.55
C ALA A 23 22.87 14.88 15.85
N SER A 24 23.07 13.61 16.20
CA SER A 24 22.24 12.53 15.71
C SER A 24 20.79 12.69 16.19
N ALA A 25 19.84 12.00 15.55
CA ALA A 25 18.45 12.01 16.01
C ALA A 25 18.33 11.58 17.48
N GLN A 26 19.25 10.74 17.98
CA GLN A 26 19.28 10.35 19.39
C GLN A 26 19.75 11.49 20.29
N ASP A 27 20.72 12.29 19.87
CA ASP A 27 21.20 13.44 20.65
C ASP A 27 20.15 14.55 20.75
N GLU A 28 19.25 14.65 19.76
CA GLU A 28 18.14 15.63 19.70
C GLU A 28 16.90 15.17 20.50
N SER A 29 16.92 13.98 21.13
CA SER A 29 15.78 13.47 21.89
C SER A 29 15.47 14.33 23.11
N LYS A 30 14.25 14.83 23.20
CA LYS A 30 13.75 15.60 24.35
C LYS A 30 13.32 14.69 25.49
N GLY A 31 12.84 13.49 25.17
CA GLY A 31 12.45 12.50 26.19
C GLY A 31 11.34 11.57 25.73
N PHE A 32 11.12 10.55 26.56
CA PHE A 32 10.11 9.51 26.28
C PHE A 32 8.68 10.09 26.19
N ILE A 33 8.34 11.06 27.04
CA ILE A 33 7.01 11.69 27.07
C ILE A 33 6.96 12.92 26.14
N GLU A 34 7.99 13.76 26.16
CA GLU A 34 8.04 15.06 25.51
C GLU A 34 7.95 14.94 23.98
N ASP A 35 8.50 13.87 23.40
CA ASP A 35 8.44 13.59 21.97
C ASP A 35 7.34 12.57 21.62
N SER A 36 6.43 12.26 22.57
CA SER A 36 5.37 11.30 22.30
C SER A 36 4.26 11.91 21.44
N THR A 37 3.63 11.05 20.64
CA THR A 37 2.47 11.38 19.83
C THR A 37 1.35 10.39 20.06
N LEU A 38 0.12 10.89 20.07
CA LEU A 38 -1.10 10.08 20.10
C LEU A 38 -2.00 10.56 18.97
N SER A 39 -2.30 9.70 18.04
CA SER A 39 -3.22 9.99 16.95
C SER A 39 -4.37 9.00 16.91
N VAL A 40 -5.54 9.47 16.49
CA VAL A 40 -6.71 8.63 16.21
C VAL A 40 -7.20 8.94 14.81
N LYS A 41 -7.13 7.99 13.90
CA LYS A 41 -7.74 8.09 12.57
C LYS A 41 -9.11 7.42 12.61
N THR A 42 -10.15 8.19 12.33
CA THR A 42 -11.52 7.67 12.15
C THR A 42 -11.76 7.51 10.65
N ARG A 43 -12.29 6.36 10.23
CA ARG A 43 -12.64 6.04 8.85
C ARG A 43 -14.05 5.49 8.78
N MET A 44 -14.96 6.16 8.08
CA MET A 44 -16.18 5.56 7.60
C MET A 44 -15.97 5.10 6.15
N LEU A 45 -16.30 3.85 5.88
CA LEU A 45 -16.16 3.25 4.56
C LEU A 45 -17.42 2.49 4.17
N TYR A 46 -18.13 3.01 3.16
CA TYR A 46 -19.11 2.25 2.39
C TYR A 46 -18.40 1.58 1.21
N PHE A 47 -18.59 0.29 1.07
CA PHE A 47 -17.99 -0.50 0.02
C PHE A 47 -19.04 -1.39 -0.64
N SER A 48 -19.30 -1.16 -1.91
CA SER A 48 -20.19 -1.98 -2.74
C SER A 48 -19.43 -2.57 -3.92
N ARG A 49 -19.64 -3.85 -4.13
CA ARG A 49 -19.05 -4.63 -5.22
C ARG A 49 -20.15 -5.43 -5.91
N ASP A 50 -20.47 -5.06 -7.14
CA ASP A 50 -21.46 -5.75 -7.99
C ASP A 50 -20.73 -6.65 -9.00
N ARG A 51 -20.90 -7.97 -8.83
CA ARG A 51 -20.35 -8.99 -9.72
C ARG A 51 -21.40 -9.29 -10.78
N ARG A 52 -21.22 -8.72 -11.95
CA ARG A 52 -22.07 -9.03 -13.11
C ARG A 52 -21.71 -10.40 -13.64
N ASN A 53 -22.68 -11.17 -14.09
CA ASN A 53 -22.48 -12.54 -14.62
C ASN A 53 -21.95 -13.54 -13.57
N ASN A 54 -22.38 -13.41 -12.32
CA ASN A 54 -22.08 -14.36 -11.27
C ASN A 54 -23.18 -15.41 -11.17
N ASP A 55 -22.93 -16.62 -11.65
CA ASP A 55 -23.91 -17.72 -11.70
C ASP A 55 -23.91 -18.58 -10.41
N THR A 56 -23.00 -18.34 -9.49
CA THR A 56 -22.74 -19.26 -8.36
C THR A 56 -23.00 -18.70 -6.97
N GLY A 57 -23.58 -17.48 -6.83
CA GLY A 57 -23.82 -16.89 -5.52
C GLY A 57 -24.39 -15.47 -5.58
N PRO A 58 -24.43 -14.75 -4.46
CA PRO A 58 -24.89 -13.36 -4.46
C PRO A 58 -24.04 -12.50 -5.41
N SER A 59 -24.71 -11.80 -6.32
CA SER A 59 -24.05 -10.91 -7.27
C SER A 59 -23.43 -9.67 -6.60
N ARG A 60 -23.93 -9.28 -5.42
CA ARG A 60 -23.52 -8.04 -4.76
C ARG A 60 -23.03 -8.29 -3.33
N SER A 61 -21.83 -7.81 -3.03
CA SER A 61 -21.36 -7.59 -1.66
C SER A 61 -21.45 -6.11 -1.33
N GLU A 62 -21.92 -5.78 -0.12
CA GLU A 62 -22.15 -4.40 0.29
C GLU A 62 -22.07 -4.28 1.80
N GLU A 63 -21.14 -3.47 2.28
CA GLU A 63 -20.87 -3.29 3.69
C GLU A 63 -20.55 -1.82 3.96
N THR A 64 -20.99 -1.34 5.12
CA THR A 64 -20.64 -0.01 5.65
C THR A 64 -20.04 -0.17 7.02
N GLY A 65 -18.85 0.36 7.23
CA GLY A 65 -18.16 0.29 8.50
C GLY A 65 -17.65 1.63 8.99
N LEU A 66 -17.50 1.71 10.31
CA LEU A 66 -16.84 2.80 11.01
C LEU A 66 -15.60 2.21 11.72
N GLY A 67 -14.41 2.62 11.32
CA GLY A 67 -13.13 2.20 11.88
C GLY A 67 -12.50 3.30 12.72
N PHE A 68 -11.87 2.88 13.81
CA PHE A 68 -11.02 3.71 14.64
C PHE A 68 -9.64 3.08 14.69
N LEU A 69 -8.61 3.85 14.36
CA LEU A 69 -7.21 3.45 14.45
C LEU A 69 -6.50 4.43 15.39
N GLY A 70 -6.20 3.97 16.61
CA GLY A 70 -5.37 4.68 17.57
C GLY A 70 -3.92 4.24 17.47
N THR A 71 -3.00 5.18 17.37
CA THR A 71 -1.55 4.94 17.40
C THR A 71 -0.92 5.85 18.44
N TYR A 72 -0.21 5.24 19.39
CA TYR A 72 0.65 5.94 20.33
C TYR A 72 2.11 5.61 20.00
N GLU A 73 2.92 6.62 19.83
CA GLU A 73 4.37 6.51 19.66
C GLU A 73 5.06 7.34 20.74
N SER A 74 5.77 6.71 21.66
CA SER A 74 6.57 7.47 22.63
C SER A 74 7.75 8.14 21.95
N GLY A 75 8.30 9.19 22.56
CA GLY A 75 9.67 9.60 22.27
C GLY A 75 10.68 8.51 22.68
N PHE A 76 11.96 8.85 22.60
CA PHE A 76 13.04 8.01 23.10
C PHE A 76 13.61 8.60 24.41
N THR A 77 14.00 7.75 25.33
CA THR A 77 14.76 8.20 26.49
C THR A 77 16.07 8.87 26.04
N GLN A 78 16.53 9.84 26.81
CA GLN A 78 17.82 10.50 26.58
C GLN A 78 18.99 9.57 26.89
N GLY A 79 20.18 9.91 26.41
CA GLY A 79 21.42 9.14 26.57
C GLY A 79 21.86 8.47 25.27
N THR A 80 22.94 7.71 25.32
CA THR A 80 23.54 7.06 24.13
C THR A 80 22.61 6.05 23.48
N ILE A 81 21.78 5.39 24.27
CA ILE A 81 20.77 4.43 23.81
C ILE A 81 19.41 4.96 24.25
N GLY A 82 18.58 5.33 23.28
CA GLY A 82 17.18 5.68 23.51
C GLY A 82 16.29 4.45 23.51
N VAL A 83 15.34 4.41 24.44
CA VAL A 83 14.31 3.37 24.52
C VAL A 83 12.95 4.03 24.36
N GLY A 84 12.08 3.44 23.57
CA GLY A 84 10.71 3.89 23.33
C GLY A 84 9.73 2.73 23.24
N LEU A 85 8.43 3.08 23.21
CA LEU A 85 7.32 2.13 23.13
C LEU A 85 6.29 2.69 22.12
N ASP A 86 5.79 1.81 21.26
CA ASP A 86 4.65 2.12 20.40
C ASP A 86 3.47 1.21 20.77
N ALA A 87 2.24 1.71 20.61
CA ALA A 87 1.04 0.93 20.80
C ALA A 87 0.02 1.24 19.68
N ILE A 88 -0.70 0.20 19.26
CA ILE A 88 -1.73 0.25 18.24
C ILE A 88 -3.02 -0.31 18.83
N GLY A 89 -4.13 0.41 18.67
CA GLY A 89 -5.45 -0.07 19.03
C GLY A 89 -6.45 0.22 17.91
N MET A 90 -7.20 -0.78 17.48
CA MET A 90 -8.15 -0.65 16.37
C MET A 90 -9.50 -1.25 16.72
N LEU A 91 -10.56 -0.58 16.25
CA LEU A 91 -11.94 -1.03 16.39
C LEU A 91 -12.69 -0.78 15.08
N GLY A 92 -13.33 -1.81 14.55
CA GLY A 92 -14.24 -1.73 13.40
C GLY A 92 -15.66 -2.02 13.88
N LEU A 93 -16.60 -1.13 13.56
CA LEU A 93 -18.01 -1.24 13.88
C LEU A 93 -18.82 -1.29 12.58
N LYS A 94 -19.67 -2.31 12.42
CA LYS A 94 -20.58 -2.42 11.29
C LYS A 94 -21.71 -1.42 11.45
N LEU A 95 -21.90 -0.56 10.46
CA LEU A 95 -23.02 0.35 10.40
C LEU A 95 -24.18 -0.24 9.58
N ASP A 96 -23.86 -0.90 8.47
CA ASP A 96 -24.85 -1.56 7.61
C ASP A 96 -24.26 -2.72 6.83
N SER A 97 -24.99 -3.81 6.76
CA SER A 97 -24.80 -4.97 5.86
C SER A 97 -25.99 -5.91 6.00
N GLY A 98 -26.20 -6.81 5.04
CA GLY A 98 -27.31 -7.76 5.03
C GLY A 98 -26.87 -9.20 4.80
N LYS A 99 -27.80 -10.17 4.98
CA LYS A 99 -27.56 -11.55 4.63
C LYS A 99 -27.21 -11.67 3.15
N GLY A 100 -26.08 -12.34 2.85
CA GLY A 100 -25.55 -12.49 1.49
C GLY A 100 -24.89 -11.22 0.93
N ARG A 101 -24.59 -10.23 1.78
CA ARG A 101 -23.90 -8.99 1.39
C ARG A 101 -22.45 -8.92 1.87
N ALA A 102 -22.02 -9.83 2.73
CA ALA A 102 -20.64 -9.92 3.22
C ALA A 102 -19.63 -10.15 2.07
N GLY A 103 -18.35 -9.96 2.37
CA GLY A 103 -17.24 -10.33 1.48
C GLY A 103 -16.65 -9.16 0.69
N THR A 104 -16.79 -7.93 1.19
CA THR A 104 -16.00 -6.80 0.69
C THR A 104 -14.59 -6.75 1.31
N GLY A 105 -14.35 -7.50 2.41
CA GLY A 105 -13.12 -7.45 3.20
C GLY A 105 -13.10 -6.33 4.23
N LEU A 106 -14.27 -5.78 4.61
CA LEU A 106 -14.37 -4.80 5.70
C LEU A 106 -14.51 -5.47 7.05
N PHE A 107 -15.19 -6.63 7.11
CA PHE A 107 -15.49 -7.36 8.34
C PHE A 107 -15.22 -8.85 8.20
N PRO A 108 -14.89 -9.54 9.31
CA PRO A 108 -14.92 -10.98 9.35
C PRO A 108 -16.30 -11.49 8.95
N THR A 109 -16.36 -12.58 8.19
CA THR A 109 -17.62 -13.24 7.84
C THR A 109 -17.87 -14.39 8.80
N GLY A 110 -19.03 -14.38 9.48
CA GLY A 110 -19.44 -15.46 10.37
C GLY A 110 -19.83 -16.73 9.62
N SER A 111 -20.00 -17.83 10.35
CA SER A 111 -20.41 -19.12 9.80
C SER A 111 -21.81 -19.10 9.20
N ASP A 112 -22.65 -18.13 9.55
CA ASP A 112 -23.96 -17.86 8.98
C ASP A 112 -23.94 -17.07 7.67
N GLY A 113 -22.73 -16.69 7.18
CA GLY A 113 -22.52 -15.91 5.96
C GLY A 113 -22.82 -14.40 6.11
N ARG A 114 -22.87 -13.91 7.34
CA ARG A 114 -23.06 -12.49 7.64
C ARG A 114 -21.75 -11.86 8.14
N SER A 115 -21.58 -10.58 7.87
CA SER A 115 -20.51 -9.78 8.47
C SER A 115 -20.72 -9.67 9.97
N GLN A 116 -19.65 -9.82 10.76
CA GLN A 116 -19.69 -9.61 12.20
C GLN A 116 -20.05 -8.14 12.52
N ASP A 117 -20.65 -7.91 13.68
CA ASP A 117 -21.12 -6.56 14.07
C ASP A 117 -19.95 -5.64 14.46
N ASP A 118 -18.93 -6.21 15.01
CA ASP A 118 -17.69 -5.54 15.37
C ASP A 118 -16.47 -6.49 15.29
N TYR A 119 -15.29 -5.91 15.25
CA TYR A 119 -14.03 -6.60 15.45
C TYR A 119 -12.97 -5.62 15.90
N SER A 120 -11.96 -6.11 16.63
CA SER A 120 -10.87 -5.29 17.12
C SER A 120 -9.54 -6.02 16.98
N LYS A 121 -8.49 -5.25 16.91
CA LYS A 121 -7.12 -5.74 16.95
C LYS A 121 -6.21 -4.68 17.53
N GLY A 122 -5.07 -5.10 18.03
CA GLY A 122 -4.10 -4.21 18.64
C GLY A 122 -2.75 -4.86 18.75
N GLY A 123 -1.78 -4.05 19.08
CA GLY A 123 -0.41 -4.49 19.22
C GLY A 123 0.48 -3.47 19.93
N ALA A 124 1.69 -3.88 20.23
CA ALA A 124 2.70 -3.01 20.78
C ALA A 124 4.10 -3.40 20.27
N ALA A 125 4.99 -2.41 20.25
CA ALA A 125 6.39 -2.61 19.92
C ALA A 125 7.29 -1.83 20.86
N VAL A 126 8.42 -2.43 21.23
CA VAL A 126 9.53 -1.73 21.89
C VAL A 126 10.48 -1.25 20.80
N LYS A 127 11.01 -0.05 20.96
CA LYS A 127 11.98 0.51 20.03
C LYS A 127 13.23 1.01 20.75
N PHE A 128 14.38 0.79 20.11
CA PHE A 128 15.68 1.21 20.58
C PHE A 128 16.31 2.10 19.49
N ARG A 129 16.93 3.20 19.91
CA ARG A 129 17.65 4.08 18.99
C ARG A 129 19.07 4.33 19.45
N ILE A 130 20.00 4.21 18.53
CA ILE A 130 21.40 4.62 18.71
C ILE A 130 21.72 5.49 17.49
N SER A 131 22.16 6.71 17.70
CA SER A 131 22.40 7.66 16.62
C SER A 131 21.17 7.83 15.72
N ASP A 132 21.28 7.56 14.42
CA ASP A 132 20.19 7.57 13.43
C ASP A 132 19.73 6.16 13.05
N THR A 133 20.00 5.18 13.91
CA THR A 133 19.59 3.78 13.71
C THR A 133 18.55 3.38 14.75
N VAL A 134 17.40 2.89 14.29
CA VAL A 134 16.28 2.41 15.13
C VAL A 134 16.06 0.92 14.90
N LEU A 135 16.00 0.16 15.98
CA LEU A 135 15.46 -1.19 16.04
C LEU A 135 14.05 -1.14 16.64
N LYS A 136 13.03 -1.62 15.93
CA LYS A 136 11.66 -1.80 16.43
C LYS A 136 11.34 -3.29 16.51
N VAL A 137 10.84 -3.76 17.64
CA VAL A 137 10.48 -5.16 17.88
C VAL A 137 9.06 -5.25 18.41
N GLY A 138 8.19 -5.94 17.71
CA GLY A 138 6.77 -6.10 18.03
C GLY A 138 5.85 -5.88 16.87
N ASP A 139 4.64 -5.43 17.18
CA ASP A 139 3.58 -5.17 16.20
C ASP A 139 3.78 -3.80 15.54
N GLN A 140 3.76 -3.75 14.22
CA GLN A 140 4.08 -2.55 13.47
C GLN A 140 3.47 -2.53 12.07
N PHE A 141 3.36 -1.34 11.49
CA PHE A 141 3.09 -1.16 10.06
C PHE A 141 4.41 -1.12 9.29
N THR A 142 4.40 -1.64 8.08
CA THR A 142 5.56 -1.65 7.19
C THR A 142 5.17 -1.17 5.80
N ALA A 143 6.11 -0.55 5.07
CA ALA A 143 5.92 -0.05 3.71
C ALA A 143 7.14 -0.37 2.83
N LEU A 144 7.82 -1.50 3.09
CA LEU A 144 8.93 -1.93 2.26
C LEU A 144 8.40 -2.60 0.99
N PRO A 145 9.03 -2.41 -0.18
CA PRO A 145 8.50 -2.96 -1.43
C PRO A 145 8.42 -4.49 -1.46
N VAL A 146 9.10 -5.16 -0.55
CA VAL A 146 9.12 -6.63 -0.42
C VAL A 146 8.45 -7.14 0.85
N PHE A 147 7.94 -6.25 1.70
CA PHE A 147 7.10 -6.55 2.88
C PHE A 147 6.33 -5.31 3.31
N ALA A 148 5.05 -5.21 2.96
CA ALA A 148 4.24 -4.02 3.23
C ALA A 148 2.82 -4.37 3.69
N THR A 149 2.42 -3.80 4.82
CA THR A 149 1.04 -3.90 5.33
C THR A 149 0.08 -3.08 4.47
N ASP A 150 -1.10 -3.63 4.19
CA ASP A 150 -2.16 -2.96 3.42
C ASP A 150 -3.12 -2.17 4.32
N ASP A 151 -3.45 -0.93 3.92
CA ASP A 151 -4.44 -0.05 4.56
C ASP A 151 -5.61 0.30 3.60
N SER A 152 -5.94 -0.59 2.68
CA SER A 152 -6.98 -0.36 1.65
C SER A 152 -8.42 -0.66 2.11
N ARG A 153 -8.62 -1.12 3.34
CA ARG A 153 -9.92 -1.48 3.92
C ARG A 153 -10.22 -0.64 5.16
N LEU A 154 -11.15 -1.14 6.00
CA LEU A 154 -11.60 -0.42 7.20
C LEU A 154 -10.48 -0.26 8.23
N LEU A 155 -9.77 -1.32 8.52
CA LEU A 155 -8.59 -1.36 9.40
C LEU A 155 -7.39 -1.94 8.62
N PRO A 156 -6.16 -1.43 8.86
CA PRO A 156 -4.97 -1.94 8.19
C PRO A 156 -4.54 -3.32 8.68
N GLU A 157 -3.69 -3.99 7.91
CA GLU A 157 -2.91 -5.14 8.36
C GLU A 157 -1.94 -4.75 9.49
N ILE A 158 -1.53 -5.72 10.30
CA ILE A 158 -0.47 -5.55 11.32
C ILE A 158 0.56 -6.66 11.11
N ALA A 159 1.83 -6.27 11.00
CA ALA A 159 2.96 -7.16 10.95
C ALA A 159 3.62 -7.27 12.33
N GLN A 160 4.06 -8.47 12.72
CA GLN A 160 4.85 -8.70 13.92
C GLN A 160 6.25 -9.17 13.55
N GLY A 161 7.25 -8.53 14.13
CA GLY A 161 8.65 -8.88 13.91
C GLY A 161 9.62 -7.86 14.44
N ALA A 162 10.85 -7.94 13.97
CA ALA A 162 11.91 -6.99 14.26
C ALA A 162 12.37 -6.31 12.97
N LEU A 163 12.46 -4.98 12.99
CA LEU A 163 12.93 -4.17 11.87
C LEU A 163 13.98 -3.16 12.36
N ILE A 164 15.13 -3.17 11.73
CA ILE A 164 16.17 -2.14 11.84
C ILE A 164 15.99 -1.18 10.67
N THR A 165 15.98 0.12 10.96
CA THR A 165 16.06 1.20 9.99
C THR A 165 17.23 2.10 10.35
N SER A 166 18.15 2.32 9.42
CA SER A 166 19.36 3.12 9.63
C SER A 166 19.48 4.21 8.58
N SER A 167 19.70 5.45 9.03
CA SER A 167 19.93 6.63 8.20
C SER A 167 21.28 7.31 8.51
N GLU A 168 22.26 6.56 9.01
CA GLU A 168 23.60 7.06 9.37
C GLU A 168 24.38 7.67 8.21
N ILE A 169 24.05 7.28 7.00
CA ILE A 169 24.72 7.78 5.79
C ILE A 169 23.74 8.70 5.06
N LYS A 170 24.17 9.94 4.84
CA LYS A 170 23.36 10.95 4.14
C LYS A 170 22.82 10.42 2.81
N GLY A 171 21.53 10.54 2.62
CA GLY A 171 20.81 10.09 1.43
C GLY A 171 20.57 8.60 1.36
N LEU A 172 21.08 7.77 2.31
CA LEU A 172 20.89 6.34 2.35
C LEU A 172 20.02 5.94 3.54
N THR A 173 18.91 5.27 3.27
CA THR A 173 18.11 4.58 4.29
C THR A 173 18.27 3.07 4.08
N LEU A 174 18.74 2.36 5.09
CA LEU A 174 18.88 0.90 5.09
C LEU A 174 17.83 0.26 5.98
N ASN A 175 17.33 -0.89 5.55
CA ASN A 175 16.38 -1.71 6.30
C ASN A 175 16.87 -3.16 6.37
N ALA A 176 16.73 -3.77 7.55
CA ALA A 176 16.93 -5.19 7.76
C ALA A 176 15.95 -5.70 8.81
N GLY A 177 15.27 -6.82 8.54
CA GLY A 177 14.25 -7.28 9.48
C GLY A 177 13.84 -8.72 9.27
N ARG A 178 13.13 -9.24 10.29
CA ARG A 178 12.47 -10.54 10.25
C ARG A 178 11.09 -10.41 10.84
N PHE A 179 10.10 -10.86 10.06
CA PHE A 179 8.70 -10.90 10.46
C PHE A 179 8.24 -12.34 10.60
N THR A 180 7.35 -12.60 11.57
CA THR A 180 6.92 -13.95 11.95
C THR A 180 5.41 -14.12 11.97
N SER A 181 4.64 -13.04 11.83
CA SER A 181 3.20 -13.10 11.63
C SER A 181 2.66 -11.86 10.93
N LEU A 182 1.51 -12.03 10.29
CA LEU A 182 0.77 -10.96 9.62
C LEU A 182 -0.73 -11.16 9.85
N THR A 183 -1.38 -10.13 10.40
CA THR A 183 -2.82 -10.10 10.61
C THR A 183 -3.50 -9.40 9.44
N ALA A 184 -4.42 -10.08 8.76
CA ALA A 184 -5.20 -9.52 7.66
C ALA A 184 -6.10 -8.37 8.11
N GLN A 185 -6.56 -7.57 7.16
CA GLN A 185 -7.35 -6.36 7.40
C GLN A 185 -8.64 -6.63 8.19
N GLU A 186 -9.39 -7.68 7.82
CA GLU A 186 -10.66 -8.06 8.40
C GLU A 186 -10.56 -9.18 9.46
N GLN A 187 -9.37 -9.48 9.98
CA GLN A 187 -9.17 -10.53 10.97
C GLN A 187 -8.67 -9.98 12.31
N THR A 188 -8.93 -10.73 13.39
CA THR A 188 -8.48 -10.40 14.75
C THR A 188 -7.33 -11.27 15.24
N ASN A 189 -7.18 -12.47 14.70
CA ASN A 189 -6.14 -13.41 15.10
C ASN A 189 -4.78 -12.98 14.54
N ARG A 190 -3.77 -13.11 15.36
CA ARG A 190 -2.42 -12.58 15.16
C ARG A 190 -1.77 -13.02 13.85
N ASP A 191 -1.97 -14.26 13.42
CA ASP A 191 -1.42 -14.79 12.18
C ASP A 191 -2.53 -15.38 11.32
N SER A 192 -3.26 -14.52 10.64
CA SER A 192 -4.35 -14.92 9.75
C SER A 192 -3.88 -15.22 8.34
N LEU A 193 -2.68 -14.79 7.95
CA LEU A 193 -2.11 -15.01 6.62
C LEU A 193 -1.10 -16.16 6.56
N GLN A 194 -0.90 -16.87 7.68
CA GLN A 194 -0.05 -18.07 7.78
C GLN A 194 1.41 -17.81 7.39
N LEU A 195 1.95 -16.66 7.77
CA LEU A 195 3.34 -16.30 7.58
C LEU A 195 4.23 -17.09 8.54
N LYS A 196 5.07 -17.99 8.03
CA LYS A 196 6.07 -18.67 8.86
C LYS A 196 7.18 -17.73 9.28
N SER A 197 7.87 -17.16 8.30
CA SER A 197 8.84 -16.09 8.48
C SER A 197 9.08 -15.36 7.17
N ALA A 198 9.42 -14.06 7.28
CA ALA A 198 9.91 -13.25 6.17
C ALA A 198 11.17 -12.51 6.61
N ASP A 199 12.30 -12.80 5.97
CA ASP A 199 13.53 -12.03 6.13
C ASP A 199 13.58 -10.96 5.05
N VAL A 200 13.89 -9.71 5.43
CA VAL A 200 13.96 -8.58 4.51
C VAL A 200 15.28 -7.83 4.70
N PHE A 201 15.85 -7.38 3.60
CA PHE A 201 17.05 -6.56 3.60
C PHE A 201 17.04 -5.65 2.37
N GLY A 202 17.48 -4.41 2.54
CA GLY A 202 17.60 -3.49 1.42
C GLY A 202 17.74 -2.04 1.84
N GLY A 203 17.57 -1.15 0.88
CA GLY A 203 17.62 0.27 1.16
C GLY A 203 17.28 1.12 -0.05
N THR A 204 17.14 2.40 0.22
CA THR A 204 16.89 3.45 -0.77
C THR A 204 18.00 4.49 -0.68
N TYR A 205 18.56 4.87 -1.81
CA TYR A 205 19.58 5.89 -1.91
C TYR A 205 19.11 7.05 -2.79
N ALA A 206 19.14 8.25 -2.22
CA ALA A 206 18.89 9.49 -2.94
C ALA A 206 20.24 10.05 -3.45
N PHE A 207 20.50 9.94 -4.76
CA PHE A 207 21.68 10.52 -5.41
C PHE A 207 21.62 12.06 -5.42
N THR A 208 20.42 12.55 -5.65
CA THR A 208 20.06 13.98 -5.62
C THR A 208 18.64 14.12 -5.08
N ASP A 209 18.17 15.36 -4.88
CA ASP A 209 16.77 15.62 -4.49
C ASP A 209 15.76 15.11 -5.55
N ASN A 210 16.22 14.82 -6.77
CA ASN A 210 15.38 14.45 -7.90
C ASN A 210 15.63 13.03 -8.43
N LEU A 211 16.64 12.31 -7.93
CA LEU A 211 16.99 10.97 -8.39
C LEU A 211 17.25 10.05 -7.22
N SER A 212 16.48 8.99 -7.12
CA SER A 212 16.65 7.94 -6.12
C SER A 212 16.57 6.55 -6.72
N THR A 213 17.15 5.58 -6.02
CA THR A 213 17.05 4.16 -6.33
C THR A 213 16.78 3.36 -5.06
N SER A 214 16.07 2.26 -5.22
CA SER A 214 15.84 1.30 -4.13
C SER A 214 16.26 -0.09 -4.58
N LEU A 215 16.91 -0.84 -3.67
CA LEU A 215 17.25 -2.24 -3.86
C LEU A 215 16.84 -3.01 -2.62
N TYR A 216 16.00 -4.03 -2.79
CA TYR A 216 15.53 -4.87 -1.69
C TYR A 216 15.54 -6.34 -2.05
N TYR A 217 15.68 -7.15 -1.03
CA TYR A 217 15.55 -8.60 -1.05
C TYR A 217 14.61 -9.05 0.06
N SER A 218 13.79 -10.05 -0.21
CA SER A 218 13.09 -10.80 0.82
C SER A 218 13.13 -12.29 0.56
N LYS A 219 13.04 -13.04 1.67
CA LYS A 219 12.80 -14.48 1.67
C LYS A 219 11.60 -14.76 2.55
N VAL A 220 10.52 -15.24 1.96
CA VAL A 220 9.32 -15.71 2.67
C VAL A 220 9.38 -17.23 2.69
N GLU A 221 9.53 -17.79 3.89
CA GLU A 221 9.75 -19.22 4.11
C GLU A 221 8.63 -20.07 3.51
N ASP A 222 9.01 -21.06 2.70
CA ASP A 222 8.13 -21.97 1.95
C ASP A 222 7.30 -21.33 0.83
N TYR A 223 7.44 -20.04 0.58
CA TYR A 223 6.75 -19.34 -0.50
C TYR A 223 7.71 -18.94 -1.61
N TRP A 224 8.55 -17.89 -1.39
CA TRP A 224 9.42 -17.31 -2.41
C TRP A 224 10.61 -16.55 -1.86
N ARG A 225 11.52 -16.24 -2.78
CA ARG A 225 12.54 -15.18 -2.66
C ARG A 225 12.25 -14.12 -3.69
N LYS A 226 12.25 -12.86 -3.28
CA LYS A 226 12.05 -11.70 -4.15
C LYS A 226 13.27 -10.79 -4.12
N TYR A 227 13.67 -10.32 -5.29
CA TYR A 227 14.55 -9.17 -5.46
C TYR A 227 13.74 -8.04 -6.07
N TYR A 228 13.93 -6.85 -5.58
CA TYR A 228 13.28 -5.65 -6.07
C TYR A 228 14.30 -4.57 -6.37
N ALA A 229 14.10 -3.84 -7.48
CA ALA A 229 14.82 -2.63 -7.81
C ALA A 229 13.85 -1.56 -8.31
N ASN A 230 14.16 -0.30 -7.95
CA ASN A 230 13.42 0.88 -8.40
C ASN A 230 14.40 1.98 -8.80
N ILE A 231 14.01 2.76 -9.79
CA ILE A 231 14.60 4.05 -10.12
C ILE A 231 13.46 5.05 -10.24
N ASN A 232 13.52 6.13 -9.45
CA ASN A 232 12.62 7.27 -9.53
C ASN A 232 13.40 8.52 -9.91
N TRP A 233 12.94 9.21 -10.97
CA TRP A 233 13.63 10.39 -11.50
C TRP A 233 12.64 11.50 -11.84
N ALA A 234 12.72 12.61 -11.10
CA ALA A 234 11.97 13.83 -11.33
C ALA A 234 12.85 14.83 -12.12
N LEU A 235 12.33 15.33 -13.23
CA LEU A 235 12.97 16.31 -14.11
C LEU A 235 12.15 17.61 -14.10
N PRO A 236 12.50 18.61 -13.29
CA PRO A 236 11.90 19.94 -13.39
C PRO A 236 12.25 20.58 -14.73
N ILE A 237 11.24 21.09 -15.47
CA ILE A 237 11.40 21.79 -16.74
C ILE A 237 11.27 23.29 -16.53
N SER A 238 10.27 23.70 -15.73
CA SER A 238 10.03 25.07 -15.30
C SER A 238 9.38 25.09 -13.93
N ASP A 239 9.00 26.25 -13.41
CA ASP A 239 8.35 26.37 -12.10
C ASP A 239 7.00 25.63 -12.03
N ASP A 240 6.31 25.45 -13.16
CA ASP A 240 4.99 24.86 -13.28
C ASP A 240 4.99 23.56 -14.10
N GLN A 241 6.14 23.10 -14.63
CA GLN A 241 6.22 21.93 -15.50
C GLN A 241 7.34 20.99 -15.08
N GLY A 242 7.08 19.71 -15.18
CA GLY A 242 8.07 18.66 -14.91
C GLY A 242 7.66 17.29 -15.44
N LEU A 243 8.66 16.44 -15.56
CA LEU A 243 8.48 15.03 -15.88
C LEU A 243 8.91 14.19 -14.66
N VAL A 244 8.21 13.10 -14.41
CA VAL A 244 8.60 12.10 -13.41
C VAL A 244 8.60 10.74 -14.09
N PHE A 245 9.71 10.03 -14.00
CA PHE A 245 9.85 8.64 -14.45
C PHE A 245 9.99 7.73 -13.26
N ASP A 246 9.27 6.61 -13.26
CA ASP A 246 9.35 5.59 -12.23
C ASP A 246 9.44 4.21 -12.88
N PHE A 247 10.51 3.48 -12.56
CA PHE A 247 10.76 2.12 -13.00
C PHE A 247 10.81 1.19 -11.82
N ASN A 248 10.05 0.10 -11.86
CA ASN A 248 10.01 -0.92 -10.83
C ASN A 248 10.21 -2.29 -11.46
N ILE A 249 10.96 -3.16 -10.80
CA ILE A 249 11.16 -4.54 -11.22
C ILE A 249 11.26 -5.47 -10.03
N TYR A 250 10.55 -6.59 -10.11
CA TYR A 250 10.65 -7.73 -9.20
C TYR A 250 11.16 -8.96 -9.96
N ASP A 251 12.04 -9.74 -9.34
CA ASP A 251 12.43 -11.09 -9.74
C ASP A 251 12.04 -12.03 -8.59
N THR A 252 11.09 -12.94 -8.85
CA THR A 252 10.49 -13.79 -7.82
C THR A 252 10.71 -15.25 -8.16
N LYS A 253 11.25 -16.02 -7.21
CA LYS A 253 11.45 -17.47 -7.34
C LYS A 253 10.92 -18.20 -6.13
N SER A 254 10.26 -19.35 -6.36
CA SER A 254 9.79 -20.22 -5.27
C SER A 254 10.92 -20.55 -4.30
N ASP A 255 10.57 -20.66 -3.02
CA ASP A 255 11.42 -21.15 -1.93
C ASP A 255 10.75 -22.31 -1.18
N GLY A 256 11.54 -23.24 -0.67
CA GLY A 256 11.06 -24.38 0.11
C GLY A 256 9.97 -25.18 -0.59
N GLN A 257 8.80 -25.26 0.03
CA GLN A 257 7.64 -26.02 -0.48
C GLN A 257 6.96 -25.34 -1.68
N GLY A 258 7.21 -24.03 -1.92
CA GLY A 258 6.57 -23.27 -2.99
C GLY A 258 5.04 -23.30 -2.83
N LEU A 259 4.55 -22.86 -1.66
CA LEU A 259 3.12 -22.92 -1.33
C LEU A 259 2.25 -22.05 -2.25
N GLN A 260 2.79 -21.01 -2.83
CA GLN A 260 2.16 -20.31 -3.95
C GLN A 260 2.73 -20.84 -5.25
N ARG A 261 1.86 -21.40 -6.07
CA ARG A 261 2.20 -22.02 -7.35
C ARG A 261 1.48 -21.27 -8.46
N ALA A 262 1.92 -21.51 -9.69
CA ALA A 262 1.20 -21.02 -10.85
C ALA A 262 -0.24 -21.55 -10.83
N ALA A 263 -1.21 -20.67 -11.05
CA ALA A 263 -2.63 -21.01 -11.06
C ALA A 263 -2.98 -22.09 -12.10
N LYS A 264 -2.11 -22.31 -13.06
CA LYS A 264 -2.27 -23.20 -14.21
C LYS A 264 -1.83 -24.63 -13.97
N ASP A 265 -0.82 -24.83 -13.13
CA ASP A 265 -0.24 -26.14 -12.84
C ASP A 265 0.29 -26.15 -11.40
N ASP A 266 -0.35 -26.91 -10.53
CA ASP A 266 0.07 -27.07 -9.12
C ASP A 266 1.50 -27.60 -8.97
N ALA A 267 2.10 -28.16 -10.02
CA ALA A 267 3.48 -28.63 -10.04
C ALA A 267 4.48 -27.53 -10.44
N THR A 268 4.05 -26.47 -11.11
CA THR A 268 4.92 -25.40 -11.59
C THR A 268 5.29 -24.45 -10.46
N LYS A 269 6.58 -24.30 -10.22
CA LYS A 269 7.12 -23.35 -9.24
C LYS A 269 7.18 -21.96 -9.86
N LEU A 270 7.01 -20.93 -9.02
CA LEU A 270 7.20 -19.55 -9.46
C LEU A 270 8.68 -19.32 -9.88
N ASP A 271 8.87 -18.77 -11.07
CA ASP A 271 10.12 -18.18 -11.55
C ASP A 271 9.74 -17.07 -12.52
N ASN A 272 9.34 -15.92 -11.97
CA ASN A 272 8.82 -14.82 -12.78
C ASN A 272 9.52 -13.50 -12.53
N ARG A 273 9.34 -12.62 -13.49
CA ARG A 273 9.81 -11.24 -13.42
C ARG A 273 8.64 -10.31 -13.77
N ALA A 274 8.26 -9.45 -12.82
CA ALA A 274 7.28 -8.42 -13.01
C ALA A 274 7.96 -7.05 -13.05
N PHE A 275 7.69 -6.22 -14.05
CA PHE A 275 8.26 -4.89 -14.13
C PHE A 275 7.25 -3.87 -14.67
N SER A 276 7.43 -2.61 -14.30
CA SER A 276 6.67 -1.48 -14.80
C SER A 276 7.55 -0.26 -15.04
N LEU A 277 7.14 0.54 -16.01
CA LEU A 277 7.71 1.86 -16.29
C LEU A 277 6.54 2.84 -16.43
N SER A 278 6.60 3.95 -15.71
CA SER A 278 5.67 5.06 -15.88
C SER A 278 6.40 6.37 -16.18
N GLY A 279 5.73 7.23 -16.94
CA GLY A 279 6.14 8.61 -17.20
C GLY A 279 4.96 9.54 -16.93
N ALA A 280 5.14 10.53 -16.06
CA ALA A 280 4.14 11.52 -15.73
C ALA A 280 4.64 12.91 -16.17
N TYR A 281 3.79 13.66 -16.88
CA TYR A 281 4.01 15.06 -17.23
C TYR A 281 3.07 15.94 -16.40
N ASN A 282 3.67 16.80 -15.59
CA ASN A 282 2.96 17.78 -14.77
C ASN A 282 3.01 19.14 -15.47
N ILE A 283 1.86 19.80 -15.56
CA ILE A 283 1.73 21.16 -16.07
C ILE A 283 0.64 21.91 -15.29
N GLY A 284 1.04 22.89 -14.47
CA GLY A 284 0.12 23.58 -13.56
C GLY A 284 -0.69 22.59 -12.72
N ALA A 285 -2.00 22.71 -12.76
CA ALA A 285 -2.93 21.85 -12.04
C ALA A 285 -3.04 20.40 -12.57
N HIS A 286 -2.48 20.12 -13.75
CA HIS A 286 -2.72 18.88 -14.50
C HIS A 286 -1.54 17.93 -14.42
N THR A 287 -1.82 16.62 -14.32
CA THR A 287 -0.84 15.54 -14.50
C THR A 287 -1.35 14.50 -15.47
N PHE A 288 -0.55 14.19 -16.46
CA PHE A 288 -0.82 13.15 -17.46
C PHE A 288 0.20 12.03 -17.28
N THR A 289 -0.26 10.80 -17.03
CA THR A 289 0.62 9.64 -16.83
C THR A 289 0.34 8.57 -17.88
N LEU A 290 1.41 8.03 -18.44
CA LEU A 290 1.40 6.80 -19.21
C LEU A 290 2.23 5.76 -18.50
N ALA A 291 1.75 4.51 -18.43
CA ALA A 291 2.51 3.43 -17.84
C ALA A 291 2.40 2.14 -18.66
N PHE A 292 3.44 1.34 -18.57
CA PHE A 292 3.53 -0.01 -19.10
C PHE A 292 3.97 -0.97 -18.02
N GLN A 293 3.36 -2.16 -17.97
CA GLN A 293 3.72 -3.21 -17.03
C GLN A 293 3.71 -4.56 -17.74
N ARG A 294 4.56 -5.48 -17.30
CA ARG A 294 4.62 -6.84 -17.83
C ARG A 294 5.09 -7.82 -16.77
N VAL A 295 4.48 -9.01 -16.80
CA VAL A 295 4.95 -10.21 -16.11
C VAL A 295 5.51 -11.19 -17.15
N THR A 296 6.60 -11.86 -16.85
CA THR A 296 7.26 -12.86 -17.70
C THR A 296 7.79 -14.00 -16.87
N GLY A 297 7.86 -15.21 -17.45
CA GLY A 297 8.30 -16.41 -16.73
C GLY A 297 7.14 -17.20 -16.16
N ASP A 298 7.40 -18.10 -15.23
CA ASP A 298 6.42 -19.06 -14.73
C ASP A 298 5.64 -18.52 -13.54
N GLY A 299 4.33 -18.43 -13.69
CA GLY A 299 3.35 -18.05 -12.66
C GLY A 299 3.11 -16.54 -12.53
N ASP A 300 2.00 -16.22 -11.87
CA ASP A 300 1.57 -14.85 -11.57
C ASP A 300 2.55 -14.19 -10.58
N TYR A 301 2.66 -12.86 -10.63
CA TYR A 301 3.35 -12.15 -9.54
C TYR A 301 2.58 -12.35 -8.23
N GLY A 302 3.19 -13.08 -7.30
CA GLY A 302 2.59 -13.43 -6.01
C GLY A 302 2.87 -12.42 -4.92
N TYR A 303 1.86 -12.14 -4.09
CA TYR A 303 1.94 -11.30 -2.90
C TYR A 303 0.85 -11.69 -1.89
N GLY A 304 0.77 -10.99 -0.76
CA GLY A 304 -0.26 -11.14 0.26
C GLY A 304 0.25 -11.80 1.53
N VAL A 305 1.00 -12.92 1.46
CA VAL A 305 1.66 -13.51 2.65
C VAL A 305 2.78 -12.61 3.19
N ASP A 306 3.34 -11.75 2.35
CA ASP A 306 4.30 -10.68 2.67
C ASP A 306 3.63 -9.30 2.82
N GLY A 307 2.31 -9.29 2.94
CA GLY A 307 1.44 -8.13 3.03
C GLY A 307 0.77 -7.76 1.72
N GLY A 308 -0.49 -7.30 1.82
CA GLY A 308 -1.28 -6.87 0.66
C GLY A 308 -0.74 -5.61 -0.03
N GLY A 309 0.15 -4.87 0.64
CA GLY A 309 0.76 -3.64 0.12
C GLY A 309 2.03 -3.86 -0.73
N THR A 310 2.48 -5.10 -0.98
CA THR A 310 3.77 -5.38 -1.67
C THR A 310 3.71 -5.35 -3.20
N VAL A 311 2.82 -4.57 -3.80
CA VAL A 311 2.71 -4.43 -5.26
C VAL A 311 3.11 -3.02 -5.68
N PHE A 312 4.43 -2.79 -5.82
CA PHE A 312 4.99 -1.50 -6.27
C PHE A 312 5.12 -1.49 -7.79
N LEU A 313 4.02 -1.81 -8.49
CA LEU A 313 3.92 -1.82 -9.94
C LEU A 313 2.93 -0.76 -10.41
N ALA A 314 3.22 -0.10 -11.53
CA ALA A 314 2.48 1.08 -11.99
C ALA A 314 1.00 0.80 -12.30
N ASN A 315 0.66 -0.43 -12.70
CA ASN A 315 -0.69 -0.84 -13.06
C ASN A 315 -1.41 -1.64 -11.96
N SER A 316 -0.86 -1.69 -10.73
CA SER A 316 -1.64 -2.09 -9.56
C SER A 316 -2.64 -1.00 -9.23
N VAL A 317 -3.94 -1.26 -9.46
CA VAL A 317 -4.98 -0.24 -9.42
C VAL A 317 -6.10 -0.59 -8.43
N ALA A 318 -7.31 -0.06 -8.57
CA ALA A 318 -8.32 -0.20 -7.51
C ALA A 318 -8.81 -1.64 -7.34
N ARG A 319 -8.86 -2.41 -8.44
CA ARG A 319 -9.38 -3.76 -8.45
C ARG A 319 -8.39 -4.81 -8.92
N SER A 320 -7.71 -4.60 -10.05
CA SER A 320 -6.72 -5.52 -10.61
C SER A 320 -5.30 -4.99 -10.48
N ASP A 321 -4.34 -5.90 -10.37
CA ASP A 321 -2.92 -5.59 -10.37
C ASP A 321 -2.27 -5.85 -11.73
N PHE A 322 -3.03 -6.39 -12.70
CA PHE A 322 -2.53 -6.75 -14.04
C PHE A 322 -1.25 -7.57 -13.94
N ASN A 323 -1.26 -8.56 -13.09
CA ASN A 323 -0.09 -9.30 -12.63
C ASN A 323 -0.11 -10.80 -12.99
N ALA A 324 -0.99 -11.21 -13.89
CA ALA A 324 -1.06 -12.59 -14.37
C ALA A 324 0.19 -12.97 -15.19
N GLU A 325 0.49 -14.27 -15.22
CA GLU A 325 1.58 -14.83 -16.02
C GLU A 325 1.49 -14.36 -17.49
N ASP A 326 2.63 -13.92 -18.06
CA ASP A 326 2.79 -13.39 -19.42
C ASP A 326 2.01 -12.11 -19.76
N GLU A 327 1.22 -11.61 -18.83
CA GLU A 327 0.41 -10.43 -19.06
C GLU A 327 1.25 -9.18 -19.31
N LYS A 328 0.78 -8.36 -20.25
CA LYS A 328 1.27 -7.01 -20.52
C LYS A 328 0.12 -6.03 -20.49
N SER A 329 0.31 -4.91 -19.81
CA SER A 329 -0.71 -3.89 -19.62
C SER A 329 -0.21 -2.48 -19.87
N TRP A 330 -1.13 -1.61 -20.30
CA TRP A 330 -0.92 -0.19 -20.53
C TRP A 330 -1.92 0.62 -19.73
N GLN A 331 -1.47 1.75 -19.18
CA GLN A 331 -2.29 2.70 -18.46
C GLN A 331 -2.18 4.08 -19.11
N ALA A 332 -3.33 4.77 -19.19
CA ALA A 332 -3.41 6.21 -19.34
C ALA A 332 -4.16 6.78 -18.14
N ARG A 333 -3.58 7.81 -17.50
CA ARG A 333 -4.13 8.44 -16.29
C ARG A 333 -4.07 9.96 -16.43
N TYR A 334 -5.09 10.60 -15.88
CA TYR A 334 -5.18 12.03 -15.74
C TYR A 334 -5.56 12.41 -14.32
N ASP A 335 -4.83 13.35 -13.73
CA ASP A 335 -5.08 13.93 -12.42
C ASP A 335 -5.26 15.45 -12.54
N LEU A 336 -6.16 16.01 -11.75
CA LEU A 336 -6.44 17.44 -11.68
C LEU A 336 -6.49 17.89 -10.21
N ASN A 337 -5.69 18.91 -9.88
CA ASN A 337 -5.72 19.60 -8.60
C ASN A 337 -6.46 20.93 -8.75
N PHE A 338 -7.60 21.07 -8.07
CA PHE A 338 -8.44 22.26 -8.20
C PHE A 338 -7.97 23.47 -7.39
N ALA A 339 -6.84 23.40 -6.70
CA ALA A 339 -6.30 24.53 -5.93
C ALA A 339 -6.06 25.76 -6.82
N GLU A 340 -5.58 25.57 -8.05
CA GLU A 340 -5.39 26.65 -9.02
C GLU A 340 -6.72 27.26 -9.54
N TYR A 341 -7.81 26.53 -9.37
CA TYR A 341 -9.17 26.98 -9.72
C TYR A 341 -9.93 27.55 -8.53
N GLY A 342 -9.23 27.82 -7.41
CA GLY A 342 -9.82 28.41 -6.19
C GLY A 342 -10.55 27.41 -5.29
N ILE A 343 -10.38 26.10 -5.50
CA ILE A 343 -10.97 25.06 -4.65
C ILE A 343 -9.83 24.20 -4.09
N PRO A 344 -9.04 24.73 -3.13
CA PRO A 344 -7.97 23.96 -2.51
C PRO A 344 -8.54 22.76 -1.74
N GLY A 345 -7.84 21.62 -1.83
CA GLY A 345 -8.27 20.36 -1.22
C GLY A 345 -9.14 19.49 -2.11
N LEU A 346 -9.70 20.01 -3.21
CA LEU A 346 -10.40 19.19 -4.20
C LEU A 346 -9.43 18.62 -5.23
N SER A 347 -9.52 17.31 -5.47
CA SER A 347 -8.77 16.60 -6.50
C SER A 347 -9.66 15.64 -7.26
N PHE A 348 -9.33 15.42 -8.52
CA PHE A 348 -9.95 14.46 -9.41
C PHE A 348 -8.89 13.59 -10.05
N MET A 349 -9.18 12.29 -10.22
CA MET A 349 -8.36 11.36 -10.98
C MET A 349 -9.25 10.47 -11.84
N THR A 350 -8.82 10.21 -13.05
CA THR A 350 -9.36 9.10 -13.86
C THR A 350 -8.23 8.36 -14.53
N ARG A 351 -8.41 7.03 -14.67
CA ARG A 351 -7.45 6.20 -15.40
C ARG A 351 -8.15 5.07 -16.14
N TYR A 352 -7.51 4.61 -17.18
CA TYR A 352 -7.87 3.41 -17.91
C TYR A 352 -6.65 2.53 -18.05
N VAL A 353 -6.81 1.25 -17.68
CA VAL A 353 -5.76 0.23 -17.79
C VAL A 353 -6.30 -0.91 -18.66
N ARG A 354 -5.44 -1.47 -19.53
CA ARG A 354 -5.77 -2.62 -20.34
C ARG A 354 -4.65 -3.63 -20.33
N GLY A 355 -4.98 -4.88 -19.95
CA GLY A 355 -4.13 -6.05 -19.94
C GLY A 355 -4.47 -7.00 -21.10
N THR A 356 -3.47 -7.70 -21.59
CA THR A 356 -3.57 -8.70 -22.67
C THR A 356 -2.49 -9.75 -22.53
N GLY A 357 -2.78 -10.95 -23.03
CA GLY A 357 -1.82 -12.05 -23.06
C GLY A 357 -1.67 -12.77 -21.75
N ALA A 358 -2.60 -12.59 -20.80
CA ALA A 358 -2.60 -13.30 -19.54
C ALA A 358 -2.73 -14.83 -19.78
N ASN A 359 -1.79 -15.57 -19.22
CA ASN A 359 -1.74 -17.02 -19.26
C ASN A 359 -2.40 -17.57 -18.00
N THR A 360 -3.57 -18.17 -18.15
CA THR A 360 -4.40 -18.66 -17.05
C THR A 360 -4.72 -20.16 -17.21
N ALA A 361 -5.36 -20.76 -16.23
CA ALA A 361 -5.80 -22.17 -16.32
C ALA A 361 -6.72 -22.45 -17.52
N THR A 362 -7.40 -21.44 -18.06
CA THR A 362 -8.42 -21.60 -19.13
C THR A 362 -8.02 -20.99 -20.46
N THR A 363 -7.04 -20.09 -20.51
CA THR A 363 -6.63 -19.39 -21.74
C THR A 363 -5.19 -18.91 -21.67
N ASN A 364 -4.51 -18.88 -22.83
CA ASN A 364 -3.17 -18.29 -22.97
C ASN A 364 -3.23 -16.85 -23.52
N ASN A 365 -4.41 -16.28 -23.70
CA ASN A 365 -4.60 -14.94 -24.26
C ASN A 365 -5.72 -14.22 -23.53
N GLY A 366 -5.69 -14.33 -22.20
CA GLY A 366 -6.61 -13.60 -21.34
C GLY A 366 -6.48 -12.09 -21.54
N LYS A 367 -7.59 -11.40 -21.33
CA LYS A 367 -7.68 -9.94 -21.47
C LYS A 367 -8.47 -9.37 -20.34
N GLU A 368 -7.99 -8.26 -19.82
CA GLU A 368 -8.72 -7.49 -18.82
C GLU A 368 -8.59 -5.99 -19.05
N TRP A 369 -9.50 -5.23 -18.48
CA TRP A 369 -9.37 -3.79 -18.40
C TRP A 369 -10.09 -3.23 -17.19
N GLU A 370 -9.60 -2.10 -16.73
CA GLU A 370 -10.19 -1.36 -15.61
C GLU A 370 -10.23 0.14 -15.93
N ARG A 371 -11.33 0.77 -15.53
CA ARG A 371 -11.47 2.22 -15.52
C ARG A 371 -11.80 2.67 -14.13
N ASP A 372 -11.00 3.58 -13.59
CA ASP A 372 -11.21 4.20 -12.30
C ASP A 372 -11.55 5.67 -12.42
N VAL A 373 -12.40 6.12 -11.50
CA VAL A 373 -12.66 7.53 -11.20
C VAL A 373 -12.53 7.73 -9.70
N ASP A 374 -11.81 8.76 -9.30
CA ASP A 374 -11.58 9.11 -7.90
C ASP A 374 -11.72 10.61 -7.72
N ILE A 375 -12.58 11.02 -6.77
CA ILE A 375 -12.79 12.40 -6.38
C ILE A 375 -12.55 12.49 -4.89
N LYS A 376 -11.66 13.39 -4.46
CA LYS A 376 -11.37 13.62 -3.05
C LYS A 376 -11.45 15.08 -2.73
N TYR A 377 -12.06 15.42 -1.59
CA TYR A 377 -12.05 16.76 -1.01
C TYR A 377 -11.57 16.69 0.43
N VAL A 378 -10.65 17.58 0.80
CA VAL A 378 -10.10 17.72 2.15
C VAL A 378 -10.43 19.12 2.65
N LEU A 379 -11.08 19.23 3.80
CA LEU A 379 -11.36 20.52 4.46
C LEU A 379 -10.05 21.20 4.85
N GLN A 380 -9.85 22.43 4.38
CA GLN A 380 -8.57 23.15 4.53
C GLN A 380 -8.46 23.94 5.82
N GLU A 381 -9.60 24.29 6.43
CA GLU A 381 -9.67 25.16 7.61
C GLU A 381 -10.92 24.84 8.46
N GLY A 382 -11.08 25.55 9.57
CA GLY A 382 -12.20 25.39 10.50
C GLY A 382 -12.03 24.25 11.49
N PRO A 383 -13.05 23.97 12.33
CA PRO A 383 -12.98 22.96 13.40
C PRO A 383 -12.80 21.53 12.91
N ALA A 384 -13.16 21.25 11.66
CA ALA A 384 -13.01 19.95 11.02
C ALA A 384 -11.91 19.96 9.93
N LYS A 385 -10.90 20.83 10.06
CA LYS A 385 -9.75 20.79 9.17
C LYS A 385 -9.20 19.37 9.06
N ASP A 386 -8.73 19.00 7.85
CA ASP A 386 -8.23 17.68 7.48
C ASP A 386 -9.30 16.55 7.39
N LEU A 387 -10.59 16.82 7.71
CA LEU A 387 -11.67 15.90 7.37
C LEU A 387 -11.74 15.75 5.85
N SER A 388 -11.72 14.52 5.36
CA SER A 388 -11.74 14.24 3.94
C SER A 388 -12.93 13.38 3.52
N PHE A 389 -13.42 13.67 2.32
CA PHE A 389 -14.48 12.91 1.64
C PHE A 389 -13.91 12.40 0.33
N ARG A 390 -14.13 11.12 0.03
CA ARG A 390 -13.63 10.49 -1.19
C ARG A 390 -14.67 9.58 -1.80
N VAL A 391 -14.85 9.71 -3.10
CA VAL A 391 -15.65 8.80 -3.92
C VAL A 391 -14.72 8.11 -4.88
N ARG A 392 -14.66 6.77 -4.85
CA ARG A 392 -13.91 5.95 -5.78
C ARG A 392 -14.84 4.98 -6.47
N GLN A 393 -14.79 4.96 -7.79
CA GLN A 393 -15.54 4.04 -8.64
C GLN A 393 -14.56 3.31 -9.53
N ALA A 394 -14.67 1.97 -9.58
CA ALA A 394 -13.93 1.12 -10.51
C ALA A 394 -14.90 0.32 -11.37
N THR A 395 -14.62 0.24 -12.66
CA THR A 395 -15.30 -0.65 -13.61
C THR A 395 -14.27 -1.62 -14.15
N TYR A 396 -14.38 -2.89 -13.75
CA TYR A 396 -13.48 -3.95 -14.17
C TYR A 396 -14.19 -4.96 -15.08
N ARG A 397 -13.50 -5.40 -16.13
CA ARG A 397 -13.96 -6.43 -17.05
C ARG A 397 -12.79 -7.32 -17.47
N SER A 398 -13.01 -8.64 -17.49
CA SER A 398 -12.00 -9.59 -17.96
C SER A 398 -12.64 -10.72 -18.75
N SER A 399 -11.83 -11.41 -19.53
CA SER A 399 -12.17 -12.74 -20.05
C SER A 399 -12.05 -13.77 -18.93
N ASP A 400 -12.68 -14.95 -19.12
CA ASP A 400 -12.72 -16.02 -18.12
C ASP A 400 -11.30 -16.41 -17.68
N GLY A 401 -11.15 -16.61 -16.38
CA GLY A 401 -9.94 -17.11 -15.75
C GLY A 401 -8.83 -16.10 -15.49
N VAL A 402 -8.95 -14.84 -15.90
CA VAL A 402 -7.91 -13.81 -15.62
C VAL A 402 -7.98 -13.29 -14.19
N TYR A 403 -9.15 -13.28 -13.59
CA TYR A 403 -9.32 -12.83 -12.22
C TYR A 403 -10.14 -13.83 -11.40
N TYR A 404 -9.83 -13.92 -10.10
CA TYR A 404 -10.55 -14.80 -9.18
C TYR A 404 -12.02 -14.39 -9.05
N GLY A 405 -12.94 -15.27 -9.43
CA GLY A 405 -14.37 -15.11 -9.27
C GLY A 405 -15.06 -14.57 -10.54
N SER A 406 -15.50 -13.35 -10.56
CA SER A 406 -16.30 -12.81 -11.67
C SER A 406 -15.48 -12.02 -12.68
N SER A 407 -15.71 -12.24 -13.95
CA SER A 407 -15.09 -11.55 -15.08
C SER A 407 -15.55 -10.08 -15.23
N SER A 408 -16.58 -9.67 -14.49
CA SER A 408 -17.14 -8.31 -14.61
C SER A 408 -17.57 -7.80 -13.24
N ILE A 409 -16.93 -6.72 -12.78
CA ILE A 409 -17.15 -6.13 -11.45
C ILE A 409 -17.29 -4.63 -11.59
N ASP A 410 -18.35 -4.07 -10.97
CA ASP A 410 -18.48 -2.64 -10.71
C ASP A 410 -18.31 -2.41 -9.20
N GLU A 411 -17.40 -1.53 -8.84
CA GLU A 411 -17.05 -1.26 -7.45
C GLU A 411 -17.26 0.21 -7.12
N LEU A 412 -17.88 0.50 -5.97
CA LEU A 412 -18.03 1.85 -5.45
C LEU A 412 -17.58 1.88 -3.99
N ARG A 413 -16.72 2.85 -3.66
CA ARG A 413 -16.31 3.16 -2.29
C ARG A 413 -16.62 4.62 -1.98
N LEU A 414 -17.31 4.85 -0.86
CA LEU A 414 -17.47 6.18 -0.26
C LEU A 414 -16.68 6.18 1.03
N ILE A 415 -15.71 7.07 1.14
CA ILE A 415 -14.75 7.07 2.23
C ILE A 415 -14.79 8.46 2.90
N VAL A 416 -14.97 8.46 4.21
CA VAL A 416 -14.81 9.67 5.04
C VAL A 416 -13.71 9.37 6.06
N GLU A 417 -12.66 10.19 6.08
CA GLU A 417 -11.55 10.03 7.02
C GLU A 417 -11.29 11.32 7.77
N TYR A 418 -11.04 11.16 9.07
CA TYR A 418 -10.68 12.28 9.94
C TYR A 418 -9.49 11.86 10.82
N PRO A 419 -8.29 12.39 10.56
CA PRO A 419 -7.15 12.25 11.44
C PRO A 419 -7.24 13.25 12.59
N LEU A 420 -7.10 12.75 13.81
CA LEU A 420 -7.05 13.56 15.03
C LEU A 420 -5.66 13.37 15.66
N SER A 421 -4.92 14.44 15.84
CA SER A 421 -3.75 14.49 16.72
C SER A 421 -4.24 14.89 18.10
N ILE A 422 -3.93 14.06 19.11
CA ILE A 422 -4.35 14.25 20.50
C ILE A 422 -3.19 14.76 21.35
N LEU A 423 -1.96 14.32 21.02
CA LEU A 423 -0.68 14.78 21.56
C LEU A 423 0.25 15.21 20.45
#